data_0f4bf59f024e99e4cc40da9fc6c13f84
#
_entry.id   0f4bf59f024e99e4cc40da9fc6c13f84
#
_cell.length_a   1.000
_cell.length_b   1.000
_cell.length_c   1.000
_cell.angle_alpha   90.00
_cell.angle_beta   90.00
_cell.angle_gamma   90.00
#
_symmetry.space_group_name_H-M   'P 1'
#
loop_
_entity.id
_entity.type
_entity.pdbx_description
1 polymer ?
#
loop_
_entity_poly.entity_id
_entity_poly.type
_entity_poly.pdbx_seq_one_letter_code
_entity_poly.pdbx_strand_id
1 'polypeptide(L)'
;MGFAMQRLLIRNISKLVSCDEGDTVYENVDLYAEDGVIRAIGPKLEKPAEEVLDAGHMLCYPGLINTHHHLYQQFSRNLPQVQNMELFDWLKTLYEIWKNLDTDVVRLSSLTGMGELMKHGCTTCFDHHYVFPAGAGDLIGTQFEAASELGIRMHCSRGSMDLSVKDGGLPPDSVVQTVDEIMKDSARLIETYHDPSFGSMRQLALAPCSPFSVSAELLRQSAILARQYHVRLHTHLCETKDEENYMLAREGMRPLAFMQTLGWVGPDVWYAHGIHFNDEELKLLAETGTGVCHCPASNMKLASGIARIPDMLKLGVPVGLGVDGSASNDGSSLMEELRTAFLLHRLNSSREAPSGYDFLKIATRGSARLLGRDDIGSLSVGRCCDLFLIDSRRLELVGACYDPKAVLATVGVRGPVDYTVVNGRITVREGRLARIDEEATAREARMVCEKYLGQ
;
A
#
# COMPACT_ATOMS: atom_id res chain seq x y z
N MET A 1 -13.56 19.12 23.89
CA MET A 1 -14.77 18.30 23.74
C MET A 1 -14.32 16.86 23.89
N GLY A 2 -14.79 16.13 24.95
CA GLY A 2 -14.47 14.70 25.07
C GLY A 2 -15.08 13.96 23.89
N PHE A 3 -14.26 13.22 23.17
CA PHE A 3 -14.75 12.31 22.14
C PHE A 3 -15.66 11.30 22.83
N ALA A 4 -16.89 11.14 22.31
CA ALA A 4 -17.79 10.11 22.81
C ALA A 4 -17.07 8.75 22.62
N MET A 5 -17.05 7.93 23.67
CA MET A 5 -16.50 6.58 23.66
C MET A 5 -17.16 5.79 22.53
N GLN A 6 -16.38 5.18 21.66
CA GLN A 6 -16.90 4.45 20.52
C GLN A 6 -16.75 2.94 20.75
N ARG A 7 -17.86 2.22 20.78
CA ARG A 7 -17.90 0.78 21.01
C ARG A 7 -18.60 0.08 19.86
N LEU A 8 -17.92 -0.92 19.30
CA LEU A 8 -18.42 -1.78 18.24
C LEU A 8 -18.48 -3.22 18.75
N LEU A 9 -19.62 -3.87 18.56
CA LEU A 9 -19.81 -5.30 18.82
C LEU A 9 -20.21 -6.01 17.53
N ILE A 10 -19.35 -6.89 17.02
CA ILE A 10 -19.66 -7.77 15.90
C ILE A 10 -20.01 -9.14 16.45
N ARG A 11 -21.24 -9.58 16.23
CA ARG A 11 -21.78 -10.83 16.78
C ARG A 11 -21.79 -11.95 15.78
N ASN A 12 -21.70 -13.18 16.31
CA ASN A 12 -21.93 -14.41 15.56
C ASN A 12 -21.00 -14.62 14.37
N ILE A 13 -19.79 -14.05 14.37
CA ILE A 13 -18.84 -14.22 13.25
C ILE A 13 -18.65 -15.70 12.98
N SER A 14 -19.02 -16.14 11.78
CA SER A 14 -18.99 -17.56 11.41
C SER A 14 -17.56 -18.13 11.48
N LYS A 15 -16.62 -17.45 10.82
CA LYS A 15 -15.18 -17.74 10.92
C LYS A 15 -14.39 -16.43 10.93
N LEU A 16 -13.47 -16.32 11.90
CA LEU A 16 -12.53 -15.21 12.01
C LEU A 16 -11.12 -15.75 11.84
N VAL A 17 -10.45 -15.34 10.76
CA VAL A 17 -9.04 -15.64 10.49
C VAL A 17 -8.22 -14.51 11.08
N SER A 18 -7.44 -14.77 12.13
CA SER A 18 -6.78 -13.70 12.89
C SER A 18 -5.50 -13.16 12.27
N CYS A 19 -4.78 -13.97 11.50
CA CYS A 19 -3.40 -13.72 11.05
C CYS A 19 -2.44 -13.37 12.20
N ASP A 20 -2.73 -13.80 13.41
CA ASP A 20 -1.86 -13.68 14.58
C ASP A 20 -0.66 -14.64 14.49
N GLU A 21 0.21 -14.65 15.49
CA GLU A 21 1.39 -15.53 15.53
C GLU A 21 1.01 -17.01 15.57
N GLY A 22 -0.16 -17.34 16.14
CA GLY A 22 -0.70 -18.70 16.23
C GLY A 22 -1.46 -19.14 14.98
N ASP A 23 -1.61 -18.25 13.97
CA ASP A 23 -2.42 -18.51 12.76
C ASP A 23 -3.84 -19.00 13.11
N THR A 24 -4.43 -18.41 14.16
CA THR A 24 -5.69 -18.85 14.79
C THR A 24 -6.89 -18.61 13.87
N VAL A 25 -7.79 -19.55 13.83
CA VAL A 25 -9.13 -19.40 13.25
C VAL A 25 -10.15 -19.61 14.35
N TYR A 26 -10.93 -18.58 14.64
CA TYR A 26 -12.06 -18.69 15.57
C TYR A 26 -13.35 -19.03 14.80
N GLU A 27 -14.22 -19.77 15.43
CA GLU A 27 -15.53 -20.14 14.87
C GLU A 27 -16.67 -19.73 15.81
N ASN A 28 -17.73 -19.15 15.26
CA ASN A 28 -18.92 -18.72 16.00
C ASN A 28 -18.60 -17.84 17.21
N VAL A 29 -17.84 -16.77 16.98
CA VAL A 29 -17.39 -15.82 18.02
C VAL A 29 -17.92 -14.42 17.78
N ASP A 30 -17.93 -13.64 18.87
CA ASP A 30 -18.13 -12.21 18.83
C ASP A 30 -16.77 -11.50 18.92
N LEU A 31 -16.68 -10.29 18.37
CA LEU A 31 -15.56 -9.39 18.52
C LEU A 31 -16.08 -8.06 19.10
N TYR A 32 -15.47 -7.61 20.19
CA TYR A 32 -15.78 -6.32 20.81
C TYR A 32 -14.57 -5.39 20.72
N ALA A 33 -14.83 -4.18 20.24
CA ALA A 33 -13.82 -3.11 20.18
C ALA A 33 -14.33 -1.86 20.89
N GLU A 34 -13.41 -1.16 21.54
CA GLU A 34 -13.64 0.10 22.23
C GLU A 34 -12.52 1.08 21.90
N ASP A 35 -12.89 2.29 21.48
CA ASP A 35 -11.98 3.35 21.05
C ASP A 35 -10.93 2.87 20.03
N GLY A 36 -11.40 2.13 19.04
CA GLY A 36 -10.58 1.62 17.94
C GLY A 36 -9.74 0.38 18.28
N VAL A 37 -9.77 -0.12 19.53
CA VAL A 37 -8.93 -1.24 19.98
C VAL A 37 -9.79 -2.48 20.24
N ILE A 38 -9.37 -3.64 19.75
CA ILE A 38 -10.01 -4.93 20.08
C ILE A 38 -9.82 -5.24 21.56
N ARG A 39 -10.92 -5.36 22.30
CA ARG A 39 -10.91 -5.63 23.74
C ARG A 39 -11.27 -7.06 24.09
N ALA A 40 -12.03 -7.75 23.22
CA ALA A 40 -12.40 -9.14 23.45
C ALA A 40 -12.73 -9.85 22.13
N ILE A 41 -12.36 -11.12 22.04
CA ILE A 41 -12.82 -12.08 21.01
C ILE A 41 -13.24 -13.33 21.76
N GLY A 42 -14.48 -13.79 21.58
CA GLY A 42 -14.98 -14.96 22.26
C GLY A 42 -16.48 -15.15 22.04
N PRO A 43 -17.05 -16.28 22.49
CA PRO A 43 -18.45 -16.57 22.28
C PRO A 43 -19.35 -15.71 23.19
N LYS A 44 -20.47 -15.23 22.65
CA LYS A 44 -21.57 -14.58 23.38
C LYS A 44 -21.12 -13.45 24.31
N LEU A 45 -20.41 -12.46 23.76
CA LEU A 45 -19.96 -11.32 24.54
C LEU A 45 -21.15 -10.42 24.92
N GLU A 46 -21.39 -10.26 26.23
CA GLU A 46 -22.37 -9.33 26.79
C GLU A 46 -21.68 -7.98 27.05
N LYS A 47 -21.50 -7.17 26.01
CA LYS A 47 -20.86 -5.85 26.08
C LYS A 47 -21.81 -4.79 25.53
N PRO A 48 -21.92 -3.64 26.21
CA PRO A 48 -22.67 -2.51 25.67
C PRO A 48 -21.92 -1.94 24.47
N ALA A 49 -22.64 -1.63 23.39
CA ALA A 49 -22.06 -1.01 22.20
C ALA A 49 -23.08 -0.08 21.54
N GLU A 50 -22.60 1.03 20.98
CA GLU A 50 -23.40 1.94 20.18
C GLU A 50 -23.67 1.37 18.78
N GLU A 51 -22.72 0.60 18.27
CA GLU A 51 -22.82 -0.05 16.97
C GLU A 51 -22.77 -1.58 17.16
N VAL A 52 -23.80 -2.27 16.71
CA VAL A 52 -23.89 -3.75 16.76
C VAL A 52 -24.13 -4.27 15.36
N LEU A 53 -23.25 -5.18 14.91
CA LEU A 53 -23.34 -5.84 13.60
C LEU A 53 -23.51 -7.34 13.79
N ASP A 54 -24.53 -7.95 13.18
CA ASP A 54 -24.67 -9.40 13.11
C ASP A 54 -23.91 -9.95 11.91
N ALA A 55 -22.94 -10.82 12.16
CA ALA A 55 -22.05 -11.44 11.19
C ALA A 55 -22.25 -12.97 11.08
N GLY A 56 -23.45 -13.46 11.35
CA GLY A 56 -23.78 -14.90 11.46
C GLY A 56 -23.43 -15.75 10.24
N HIS A 57 -23.18 -15.15 9.09
CA HIS A 57 -22.77 -15.85 7.88
C HIS A 57 -21.49 -15.26 7.27
N MET A 58 -20.73 -14.52 8.04
CA MET A 58 -19.58 -13.79 7.50
C MET A 58 -18.26 -14.45 7.86
N LEU A 59 -17.33 -14.38 6.90
CA LEU A 59 -15.91 -14.59 7.10
C LEU A 59 -15.29 -13.22 7.47
N CYS A 60 -14.49 -13.20 8.53
CA CYS A 60 -13.82 -12.00 9.04
C CYS A 60 -12.31 -12.13 8.90
N TYR A 61 -11.68 -11.09 8.39
CA TYR A 61 -10.24 -11.02 8.15
C TYR A 61 -9.66 -9.70 8.67
N PRO A 62 -8.36 -9.68 9.05
CA PRO A 62 -7.66 -8.41 9.28
C PRO A 62 -7.72 -7.55 8.02
N GLY A 63 -7.83 -6.24 8.20
CA GLY A 63 -7.76 -5.30 7.10
C GLY A 63 -6.49 -5.48 6.27
N LEU A 64 -6.64 -5.47 4.95
CA LEU A 64 -5.52 -5.51 4.03
C LEU A 64 -4.72 -4.20 4.15
N ILE A 65 -3.41 -4.28 3.98
CA ILE A 65 -2.48 -3.16 4.12
C ILE A 65 -1.70 -3.02 2.82
N ASN A 66 -1.97 -1.95 2.10
CA ASN A 66 -1.27 -1.60 0.87
C ASN A 66 0.03 -0.85 1.17
N THR A 67 1.18 -1.38 0.73
CA THR A 67 2.50 -0.81 1.05
C THR A 67 3.21 -0.14 -0.11
N HIS A 68 2.52 0.02 -1.24
CA HIS A 68 3.01 0.79 -2.39
C HIS A 68 1.86 1.20 -3.30
N HIS A 69 1.75 2.47 -3.58
CA HIS A 69 0.77 3.08 -4.49
C HIS A 69 1.30 4.40 -5.05
N HIS A 70 0.68 4.88 -6.13
CA HIS A 70 0.81 6.23 -6.68
C HIS A 70 -0.61 6.74 -6.97
N LEU A 71 -1.29 7.26 -5.94
CA LEU A 71 -2.71 7.63 -6.02
C LEU A 71 -3.03 8.63 -7.12
N TYR A 72 -2.11 9.57 -7.42
CA TYR A 72 -2.28 10.53 -8.50
C TYR A 72 -2.36 9.89 -9.89
N GLN A 73 -1.90 8.65 -10.06
CA GLN A 73 -1.97 7.91 -11.32
C GLN A 73 -3.37 7.39 -11.64
N GLN A 74 -4.32 7.48 -10.70
CA GLN A 74 -5.70 7.01 -10.88
C GLN A 74 -6.39 7.62 -12.12
N PHE A 75 -6.00 8.84 -12.52
CA PHE A 75 -6.54 9.53 -13.68
C PHE A 75 -5.75 9.32 -14.98
N SER A 76 -4.69 8.53 -14.96
CA SER A 76 -3.89 8.20 -16.14
C SER A 76 -3.82 6.70 -16.44
N ARG A 77 -4.77 5.93 -15.89
CA ARG A 77 -4.88 4.48 -16.16
C ARG A 77 -5.53 4.19 -17.52
N ASN A 78 -5.25 3.03 -18.07
CA ASN A 78 -5.84 2.51 -19.32
C ASN A 78 -5.71 3.47 -20.52
N LEU A 79 -4.64 4.26 -20.58
CA LEU A 79 -4.39 5.15 -21.71
C LEU A 79 -3.85 4.34 -22.90
N PRO A 80 -4.47 4.43 -24.11
CA PRO A 80 -4.09 3.60 -25.26
C PRO A 80 -2.63 3.70 -25.65
N GLN A 81 -2.03 4.90 -25.51
CA GLN A 81 -0.66 5.17 -25.94
C GLN A 81 0.42 4.48 -25.09
N VAL A 82 0.08 4.00 -23.86
CA VAL A 82 1.08 3.40 -22.95
C VAL A 82 0.86 1.90 -22.69
N GLN A 83 -0.10 1.26 -23.36
CA GLN A 83 -0.52 -0.11 -23.06
C GLN A 83 0.59 -1.17 -23.19
N ASN A 84 1.52 -0.98 -24.13
CA ASN A 84 2.60 -1.93 -24.42
C ASN A 84 4.00 -1.33 -24.24
N MET A 85 4.11 -0.25 -23.43
CA MET A 85 5.41 0.36 -23.17
C MET A 85 6.10 -0.32 -21.99
N GLU A 86 7.43 -0.46 -22.11
CA GLU A 86 8.30 -0.79 -20.98
C GLU A 86 8.55 0.43 -20.10
N LEU A 87 9.03 0.23 -18.87
CA LEU A 87 9.07 1.23 -17.79
C LEU A 87 9.63 2.60 -18.21
N PHE A 88 10.79 2.67 -18.86
CA PHE A 88 11.45 3.96 -19.12
C PHE A 88 10.70 4.82 -20.14
N ASP A 89 10.18 4.22 -21.21
CA ASP A 89 9.38 4.94 -22.20
C ASP A 89 7.98 5.25 -21.67
N TRP A 90 7.42 4.37 -20.86
CA TRP A 90 6.18 4.58 -20.13
C TRP A 90 6.28 5.80 -19.18
N LEU A 91 7.36 5.90 -18.38
CA LEU A 91 7.60 7.03 -17.50
C LEU A 91 7.73 8.35 -18.28
N LYS A 92 8.57 8.40 -19.33
CA LYS A 92 8.75 9.60 -20.15
C LYS A 92 7.43 10.10 -20.72
N THR A 93 6.58 9.20 -21.19
CA THR A 93 5.26 9.55 -21.75
C THR A 93 4.33 10.10 -20.68
N LEU A 94 4.26 9.46 -19.51
CA LEU A 94 3.33 9.85 -18.46
C LEU A 94 3.77 11.08 -17.66
N TYR A 95 5.06 11.37 -17.57
CA TYR A 95 5.52 12.63 -16.98
C TYR A 95 4.95 13.87 -17.68
N GLU A 96 4.66 13.79 -18.98
CA GLU A 96 4.04 14.89 -19.72
C GLU A 96 2.59 15.17 -19.26
N ILE A 97 1.92 14.17 -18.67
CA ILE A 97 0.62 14.31 -18.03
C ILE A 97 0.81 14.74 -16.57
N TRP A 98 1.65 14.01 -15.82
CA TRP A 98 1.81 14.20 -14.37
C TRP A 98 2.42 15.56 -13.98
N LYS A 99 3.17 16.22 -14.86
CA LYS A 99 3.65 17.59 -14.63
C LYS A 99 2.54 18.64 -14.44
N ASN A 100 1.28 18.28 -14.72
CA ASN A 100 0.10 19.14 -14.57
C ASN A 100 -0.72 18.83 -13.31
N LEU A 101 -0.16 18.07 -12.34
CA LEU A 101 -0.83 17.79 -11.08
C LEU A 101 -1.10 19.07 -10.30
N ASP A 102 -2.28 19.15 -9.71
CA ASP A 102 -2.70 20.16 -8.73
C ASP A 102 -3.45 19.49 -7.56
N THR A 103 -3.90 20.29 -6.60
CA THR A 103 -4.59 19.79 -5.42
C THR A 103 -5.94 19.15 -5.74
N ASP A 104 -6.67 19.60 -6.76
CA ASP A 104 -7.96 19.02 -7.15
C ASP A 104 -7.77 17.61 -7.74
N VAL A 105 -6.78 17.45 -8.63
CA VAL A 105 -6.40 16.17 -9.20
C VAL A 105 -5.96 15.21 -8.10
N VAL A 106 -5.07 15.63 -7.19
CA VAL A 106 -4.58 14.79 -6.11
C VAL A 106 -5.69 14.42 -5.12
N ARG A 107 -6.58 15.36 -4.76
CA ARG A 107 -7.72 15.07 -3.88
C ARG A 107 -8.63 13.99 -4.46
N LEU A 108 -9.09 14.18 -5.69
CA LEU A 108 -10.09 13.31 -6.30
C LEU A 108 -9.52 11.97 -6.76
N SER A 109 -8.27 11.94 -7.22
CA SER A 109 -7.57 10.68 -7.50
C SER A 109 -7.33 9.88 -6.21
N SER A 110 -7.00 10.55 -5.10
CA SER A 110 -6.83 9.92 -3.80
C SER A 110 -8.16 9.37 -3.25
N LEU A 111 -9.25 10.14 -3.33
CA LEU A 111 -10.58 9.66 -2.92
C LEU A 111 -11.02 8.44 -3.71
N THR A 112 -10.82 8.44 -5.04
CA THR A 112 -11.24 7.33 -5.89
C THR A 112 -10.35 6.09 -5.71
N GLY A 113 -9.02 6.23 -5.66
CA GLY A 113 -8.09 5.11 -5.47
C GLY A 113 -8.21 4.48 -4.08
N MET A 114 -8.21 5.29 -3.01
CA MET A 114 -8.40 4.79 -1.65
C MET A 114 -9.82 4.23 -1.44
N GLY A 115 -10.84 4.84 -2.04
CA GLY A 115 -12.20 4.33 -2.00
C GLY A 115 -12.32 2.93 -2.61
N GLU A 116 -11.65 2.68 -3.74
CA GLU A 116 -11.57 1.36 -4.37
C GLU A 116 -10.84 0.36 -3.47
N LEU A 117 -9.69 0.74 -2.89
CA LEU A 117 -8.97 -0.09 -1.91
C LEU A 117 -9.86 -0.50 -0.73
N MET A 118 -10.58 0.45 -0.13
CA MET A 118 -11.44 0.20 1.04
C MET A 118 -12.60 -0.73 0.71
N LYS A 119 -13.23 -0.58 -0.45
CA LYS A 119 -14.31 -1.46 -0.94
C LYS A 119 -13.82 -2.89 -1.16
N HIS A 120 -12.50 -3.11 -1.27
CA HIS A 120 -11.86 -4.42 -1.38
C HIS A 120 -11.10 -4.83 -0.11
N GLY A 121 -11.53 -4.33 1.07
CA GLY A 121 -11.05 -4.77 2.37
C GLY A 121 -9.74 -4.14 2.85
N CYS A 122 -9.20 -3.14 2.15
CA CYS A 122 -8.00 -2.43 2.58
C CYS A 122 -8.35 -1.41 3.69
N THR A 123 -7.58 -1.39 4.76
CA THR A 123 -7.77 -0.47 5.89
C THR A 123 -6.63 0.51 6.07
N THR A 124 -5.48 0.25 5.43
CA THR A 124 -4.28 1.08 5.49
C THR A 124 -3.67 1.20 4.11
N CYS A 125 -3.42 2.43 3.67
CA CYS A 125 -2.77 2.73 2.39
C CYS A 125 -1.47 3.49 2.63
N PHE A 126 -0.38 3.01 2.00
CA PHE A 126 0.83 3.79 1.77
C PHE A 126 0.81 4.33 0.35
N ASP A 127 1.12 5.61 0.17
CA ASP A 127 1.28 6.26 -1.14
C ASP A 127 2.68 6.80 -1.35
N HIS A 128 3.27 6.47 -2.48
CA HIS A 128 4.55 6.99 -2.94
C HIS A 128 4.32 8.17 -3.89
N HIS A 129 4.04 9.35 -3.33
CA HIS A 129 3.88 10.57 -4.10
C HIS A 129 5.24 11.22 -4.35
N TYR A 130 5.69 11.28 -5.61
CA TYR A 130 7.03 11.77 -5.96
C TYR A 130 7.04 12.85 -7.04
N VAL A 131 5.89 13.25 -7.57
CA VAL A 131 5.76 14.31 -8.59
C VAL A 131 5.24 15.59 -7.95
N PHE A 132 6.06 16.64 -7.93
CA PHE A 132 5.74 17.92 -7.30
C PHE A 132 5.95 19.06 -8.31
N PRO A 133 4.95 19.37 -9.16
CA PRO A 133 5.03 20.52 -10.07
C PRO A 133 5.10 21.83 -9.29
N ALA A 134 5.86 22.80 -9.81
CA ALA A 134 5.97 24.11 -9.19
C ALA A 134 4.60 24.79 -9.07
N GLY A 135 4.25 25.27 -7.88
CA GLY A 135 2.97 25.95 -7.62
C GLY A 135 1.76 25.03 -7.45
N ALA A 136 1.92 23.70 -7.41
CA ALA A 136 0.83 22.74 -7.26
C ALA A 136 0.12 22.76 -5.89
N GLY A 137 0.66 23.45 -4.89
CA GLY A 137 0.10 23.52 -3.54
C GLY A 137 0.59 22.42 -2.59
N ASP A 138 -0.11 22.20 -1.47
CA ASP A 138 0.22 21.16 -0.49
C ASP A 138 -0.41 19.82 -0.87
N LEU A 139 0.23 19.09 -1.78
CA LEU A 139 -0.28 17.82 -2.31
C LEU A 139 -0.35 16.73 -1.23
N ILE A 140 0.61 16.70 -0.30
CA ILE A 140 0.64 15.69 0.78
C ILE A 140 -0.43 15.98 1.83
N GLY A 141 -0.62 17.26 2.20
CA GLY A 141 -1.73 17.68 3.06
C GLY A 141 -3.08 17.28 2.46
N THR A 142 -3.25 17.51 1.15
CA THR A 142 -4.45 17.13 0.39
C THR A 142 -4.72 15.62 0.44
N GLN A 143 -3.70 14.78 0.36
CA GLN A 143 -3.86 13.32 0.50
C GLN A 143 -4.32 12.91 1.91
N PHE A 144 -3.76 13.53 2.97
CA PHE A 144 -4.21 13.28 4.33
C PHE A 144 -5.65 13.73 4.58
N GLU A 145 -6.07 14.85 3.98
CA GLU A 145 -7.45 15.33 4.03
C GLU A 145 -8.40 14.34 3.36
N ALA A 146 -8.09 13.86 2.14
CA ALA A 146 -8.87 12.85 1.43
C ALA A 146 -8.96 11.53 2.23
N ALA A 147 -7.87 11.09 2.84
CA ALA A 147 -7.87 9.90 3.69
C ALA A 147 -8.74 10.08 4.95
N SER A 148 -8.72 11.28 5.57
CA SER A 148 -9.56 11.62 6.71
C SER A 148 -11.05 11.66 6.34
N GLU A 149 -11.39 12.16 5.16
CA GLU A 149 -12.76 12.18 4.62
C GLU A 149 -13.30 10.75 4.47
N LEU A 150 -12.52 9.84 3.90
CA LEU A 150 -12.85 8.42 3.76
C LEU A 150 -12.83 7.64 5.09
N GLY A 151 -11.94 8.02 6.00
CA GLY A 151 -11.69 7.30 7.24
C GLY A 151 -10.74 6.12 7.08
N ILE A 152 -9.85 6.12 6.08
CA ILE A 152 -8.79 5.14 5.92
C ILE A 152 -7.53 5.58 6.68
N ARG A 153 -6.75 4.61 7.17
CA ARG A 153 -5.42 4.87 7.73
C ARG A 153 -4.44 5.15 6.59
N MET A 154 -3.73 6.28 6.68
CA MET A 154 -2.87 6.75 5.58
C MET A 154 -1.42 6.92 6.03
N HIS A 155 -0.52 6.33 5.27
CA HIS A 155 0.90 6.59 5.29
C HIS A 155 1.26 7.31 3.99
N CYS A 156 1.42 8.63 4.02
CA CYS A 156 1.92 9.38 2.87
C CYS A 156 3.44 9.30 2.80
N SER A 157 3.99 9.50 1.62
CA SER A 157 5.41 9.76 1.49
C SER A 157 5.70 11.16 0.97
N ARG A 158 6.79 11.76 1.45
CA ARG A 158 7.45 12.82 0.73
C ARG A 158 8.43 12.16 -0.24
N GLY A 159 7.91 11.82 -1.43
CA GLY A 159 8.73 11.38 -2.55
C GLY A 159 9.47 12.57 -3.18
N SER A 160 10.43 12.33 -4.07
CA SER A 160 11.25 13.40 -4.64
C SER A 160 12.02 12.95 -5.87
N MET A 161 12.37 13.93 -6.70
CA MET A 161 13.27 13.78 -7.84
C MET A 161 14.11 15.05 -7.94
N ASP A 162 15.42 14.92 -8.10
CA ASP A 162 16.36 16.04 -8.27
C ASP A 162 17.24 15.93 -9.53
N LEU A 163 17.08 14.84 -10.32
CA LEU A 163 17.78 14.65 -11.59
C LEU A 163 16.78 14.68 -12.74
N SER A 164 16.86 15.70 -13.58
CA SER A 164 16.07 15.80 -14.80
C SER A 164 16.79 15.13 -16.00
N VAL A 165 16.11 15.14 -17.15
CA VAL A 165 16.72 14.68 -18.43
C VAL A 165 18.06 15.37 -18.71
N LYS A 166 18.24 16.64 -18.33
CA LYS A 166 19.51 17.38 -18.49
C LYS A 166 20.65 16.79 -17.67
N ASP A 167 20.31 16.20 -16.52
CA ASP A 167 21.25 15.61 -15.56
C ASP A 167 21.42 14.10 -15.76
N GLY A 168 20.83 13.56 -16.83
CA GLY A 168 20.84 12.13 -17.14
C GLY A 168 19.75 11.30 -16.43
N GLY A 169 18.78 11.95 -15.80
CA GLY A 169 17.55 11.31 -15.28
C GLY A 169 16.48 11.20 -16.37
N LEU A 170 15.27 10.78 -15.96
CA LEU A 170 14.12 10.62 -16.86
C LEU A 170 13.08 11.75 -16.77
N PRO A 171 12.84 12.40 -15.60
CA PRO A 171 11.78 13.38 -15.47
C PRO A 171 12.10 14.71 -16.17
N PRO A 172 11.08 15.47 -16.62
CA PRO A 172 11.29 16.83 -17.13
C PRO A 172 11.70 17.80 -16.01
N ASP A 173 12.37 18.89 -16.37
CA ASP A 173 12.84 19.91 -15.42
C ASP A 173 11.72 20.48 -14.52
N SER A 174 10.48 20.50 -15.01
CA SER A 174 9.33 21.11 -14.30
C SER A 174 8.86 20.35 -13.07
N VAL A 175 9.34 19.12 -12.85
CA VAL A 175 8.94 18.26 -11.71
C VAL A 175 10.12 17.84 -10.82
N VAL A 176 11.32 18.37 -11.08
CA VAL A 176 12.49 18.18 -10.21
C VAL A 176 12.68 19.38 -9.30
N GLN A 177 13.24 19.15 -8.13
CA GLN A 177 13.50 20.16 -7.10
C GLN A 177 14.95 20.07 -6.63
N THR A 178 15.46 21.11 -6.02
CA THR A 178 16.79 21.05 -5.39
C THR A 178 16.77 20.21 -4.12
N VAL A 179 17.91 19.63 -3.76
CA VAL A 179 18.06 18.86 -2.50
C VAL A 179 17.62 19.68 -1.29
N ASP A 180 18.02 20.96 -1.21
CA ASP A 180 17.66 21.84 -0.10
C ASP A 180 16.16 22.06 0.02
N GLU A 181 15.46 22.30 -1.09
CA GLU A 181 14.00 22.43 -1.12
C GLU A 181 13.32 21.16 -0.65
N ILE A 182 13.76 19.99 -1.14
CA ILE A 182 13.23 18.69 -0.78
C ILE A 182 13.44 18.42 0.71
N MET A 183 14.63 18.64 1.26
CA MET A 183 14.93 18.39 2.66
C MET A 183 14.13 19.31 3.60
N LYS A 184 14.01 20.59 3.26
CA LYS A 184 13.22 21.56 4.03
C LYS A 184 11.75 21.21 4.05
N ASP A 185 11.18 20.83 2.91
CA ASP A 185 9.78 20.44 2.81
C ASP A 185 9.53 19.09 3.50
N SER A 186 10.47 18.16 3.40
CA SER A 186 10.42 16.87 4.11
C SER A 186 10.32 17.05 5.62
N ALA A 187 11.18 17.89 6.20
CA ALA A 187 11.13 18.19 7.63
C ALA A 187 9.80 18.86 8.02
N ARG A 188 9.34 19.87 7.26
CA ARG A 188 8.05 20.54 7.47
C ARG A 188 6.88 19.55 7.50
N LEU A 189 6.83 18.65 6.52
CA LEU A 189 5.74 17.67 6.40
C LEU A 189 5.77 16.64 7.54
N ILE A 190 6.95 16.16 7.95
CA ILE A 190 7.09 15.26 9.08
C ILE A 190 6.57 15.96 10.34
N GLU A 191 7.02 17.17 10.63
CA GLU A 191 6.62 17.93 11.83
C GLU A 191 5.12 18.26 11.85
N THR A 192 4.50 18.42 10.66
CA THR A 192 3.08 18.76 10.54
C THR A 192 2.16 17.54 10.64
N TYR A 193 2.52 16.43 10.04
CA TYR A 193 1.59 15.33 9.79
C TYR A 193 1.97 14.01 10.43
N HIS A 194 3.26 13.75 10.72
CA HIS A 194 3.66 12.45 11.25
C HIS A 194 3.20 12.27 12.70
N ASP A 195 2.45 11.19 12.95
CA ASP A 195 2.00 10.81 14.28
C ASP A 195 2.44 9.36 14.57
N PRO A 196 3.47 9.13 15.39
CA PRO A 196 3.98 7.80 15.72
C PRO A 196 3.16 7.07 16.79
N SER A 197 2.07 7.67 17.30
CA SER A 197 1.29 7.09 18.38
C SER A 197 0.59 5.79 17.98
N PHE A 198 0.31 4.94 18.97
CA PHE A 198 -0.52 3.75 18.79
C PHE A 198 -1.89 4.12 18.20
N GLY A 199 -2.35 3.34 17.22
CA GLY A 199 -3.62 3.58 16.53
C GLY A 199 -3.61 4.77 15.57
N SER A 200 -2.47 5.45 15.39
CA SER A 200 -2.38 6.62 14.52
C SER A 200 -2.98 6.37 13.13
N MET A 201 -3.76 7.32 12.67
CA MET A 201 -4.40 7.32 11.35
C MET A 201 -3.53 7.96 10.26
N ARG A 202 -2.39 8.56 10.62
CA ARG A 202 -1.51 9.25 9.67
C ARG A 202 -0.05 9.11 10.06
N GLN A 203 0.75 8.69 9.10
CA GLN A 203 2.21 8.66 9.22
C GLN A 203 2.85 9.12 7.92
N LEU A 204 4.10 9.53 7.98
CA LEU A 204 4.87 9.99 6.83
C LEU A 204 6.17 9.20 6.72
N ALA A 205 6.58 8.89 5.48
CA ALA A 205 7.87 8.32 5.15
C ALA A 205 8.60 9.23 4.15
N LEU A 206 9.91 9.08 4.02
CA LEU A 206 10.67 9.71 2.94
C LEU A 206 10.89 8.70 1.81
N ALA A 207 10.57 9.10 0.58
CA ALA A 207 10.59 8.20 -0.55
C ALA A 207 11.11 8.86 -1.84
N PRO A 208 12.42 9.15 -1.96
CA PRO A 208 13.04 9.47 -3.24
C PRO A 208 12.62 8.44 -4.30
N CYS A 209 12.32 8.88 -5.53
CA CYS A 209 11.61 8.07 -6.51
C CYS A 209 12.34 6.77 -6.86
N SER A 210 13.58 6.86 -7.32
CA SER A 210 14.37 5.69 -7.75
C SER A 210 15.84 6.08 -7.96
N PRO A 211 16.81 5.16 -7.91
CA PRO A 211 18.23 5.49 -8.08
C PRO A 211 18.55 6.16 -9.43
N PHE A 212 17.71 6.02 -10.44
CA PHE A 212 17.92 6.61 -11.76
C PHE A 212 17.25 8.00 -11.93
N SER A 213 16.55 8.50 -10.93
CA SER A 213 15.90 9.82 -10.95
C SER A 213 16.30 10.72 -9.79
N VAL A 214 17.24 10.27 -8.95
CA VAL A 214 17.72 11.02 -7.79
C VAL A 214 19.25 10.96 -7.67
N SER A 215 19.84 11.99 -7.04
CA SER A 215 21.26 12.03 -6.76
C SER A 215 21.64 11.19 -5.52
N ALA A 216 22.91 10.78 -5.45
CA ALA A 216 23.48 10.15 -4.26
C ALA A 216 23.35 11.06 -3.03
N GLU A 217 23.47 12.38 -3.22
CA GLU A 217 23.33 13.35 -2.13
C GLU A 217 21.93 13.39 -1.57
N LEU A 218 20.90 13.41 -2.43
CA LEU A 218 19.49 13.35 -1.99
C LEU A 218 19.21 12.08 -1.21
N LEU A 219 19.67 10.93 -1.71
CA LEU A 219 19.50 9.65 -1.01
C LEU A 219 20.16 9.66 0.37
N ARG A 220 21.42 10.14 0.47
CA ARG A 220 22.16 10.21 1.72
C ARG A 220 21.47 11.13 2.74
N GLN A 221 21.08 12.34 2.33
CA GLN A 221 20.39 13.28 3.20
C GLN A 221 19.01 12.78 3.63
N SER A 222 18.27 12.12 2.74
CA SER A 222 16.99 11.49 3.08
C SER A 222 17.15 10.40 4.15
N ALA A 223 18.18 9.56 4.03
CA ALA A 223 18.45 8.52 5.02
C ALA A 223 18.82 9.10 6.40
N ILE A 224 19.61 10.16 6.43
CA ILE A 224 19.97 10.87 7.67
C ILE A 224 18.73 11.50 8.31
N LEU A 225 17.96 12.26 7.53
CA LEU A 225 16.75 12.95 8.01
C LEU A 225 15.70 11.99 8.52
N ALA A 226 15.44 10.89 7.78
CA ALA A 226 14.46 9.88 8.19
C ALA A 226 14.80 9.27 9.56
N ARG A 227 16.07 8.95 9.80
CA ARG A 227 16.52 8.39 11.08
C ARG A 227 16.51 9.40 12.21
N GLN A 228 16.79 10.70 11.91
CA GLN A 228 16.69 11.78 12.88
C GLN A 228 15.23 11.96 13.39
N TYR A 229 14.26 11.81 12.50
CA TYR A 229 12.82 11.94 12.83
C TYR A 229 12.13 10.60 13.12
N HIS A 230 12.87 9.49 13.08
CA HIS A 230 12.34 8.13 13.26
C HIS A 230 11.19 7.78 12.28
N VAL A 231 11.24 8.31 11.06
CA VAL A 231 10.35 7.94 9.95
C VAL A 231 11.03 6.90 9.05
N ARG A 232 10.24 6.21 8.23
CA ARG A 232 10.73 5.14 7.38
C ARG A 232 11.18 5.63 6.02
N LEU A 233 11.91 4.77 5.30
CA LEU A 233 12.47 5.01 3.97
C LEU A 233 11.90 4.04 2.96
N HIS A 234 11.51 4.57 1.80
CA HIS A 234 10.99 3.79 0.68
C HIS A 234 11.51 4.29 -0.67
N THR A 235 11.70 3.38 -1.62
CA THR A 235 11.99 3.71 -3.02
C THR A 235 11.74 2.50 -3.93
N HIS A 236 11.66 2.72 -5.24
CA HIS A 236 11.73 1.64 -6.22
C HIS A 236 13.15 1.11 -6.31
N LEU A 237 13.33 -0.19 -6.38
CA LEU A 237 14.66 -0.79 -6.54
C LEU A 237 14.61 -2.16 -7.22
N CYS A 238 15.57 -2.38 -8.12
CA CYS A 238 15.74 -3.66 -8.83
C CYS A 238 14.47 -4.11 -9.56
N GLU A 239 13.74 -3.16 -10.16
CA GLU A 239 12.51 -3.43 -10.87
C GLU A 239 12.77 -3.99 -12.26
N THR A 240 13.70 -3.38 -13.04
CA THR A 240 13.99 -3.76 -14.42
C THR A 240 15.47 -3.99 -14.66
N LYS A 241 15.79 -4.67 -15.75
CA LYS A 241 17.17 -4.80 -16.22
C LYS A 241 17.76 -3.47 -16.70
N ASP A 242 16.93 -2.56 -17.20
CA ASP A 242 17.36 -1.23 -17.61
C ASP A 242 17.88 -0.41 -16.42
N GLU A 243 17.22 -0.52 -15.25
CA GLU A 243 17.73 0.07 -14.01
C GLU A 243 19.10 -0.49 -13.64
N GLU A 244 19.26 -1.82 -13.66
CA GLU A 244 20.54 -2.49 -13.37
C GLU A 244 21.64 -1.99 -14.32
N ASN A 245 21.37 -1.97 -15.64
CA ASN A 245 22.31 -1.50 -16.65
C ASN A 245 22.67 -0.03 -16.48
N TYR A 246 21.68 0.80 -16.17
CA TYR A 246 21.88 2.23 -15.90
C TYR A 246 22.81 2.45 -14.70
N MET A 247 22.56 1.75 -13.58
CA MET A 247 23.38 1.88 -12.37
C MET A 247 24.80 1.36 -12.55
N LEU A 248 24.98 0.24 -13.27
CA LEU A 248 26.29 -0.28 -13.60
C LEU A 248 27.08 0.69 -14.49
N ALA A 249 26.45 1.32 -15.47
CA ALA A 249 27.08 2.28 -16.36
C ALA A 249 27.45 3.59 -15.64
N ARG A 250 26.59 4.06 -14.75
CA ARG A 250 26.77 5.36 -14.08
C ARG A 250 27.62 5.27 -12.81
N GLU A 251 27.35 4.29 -11.95
CA GLU A 251 27.95 4.18 -10.61
C GLU A 251 28.97 3.04 -10.49
N GLY A 252 29.04 2.16 -11.53
CA GLY A 252 29.90 0.98 -11.50
C GLY A 252 29.44 -0.10 -10.50
N MET A 253 28.24 0.00 -10.00
CA MET A 253 27.66 -0.88 -8.96
C MET A 253 26.25 -1.34 -9.32
N ARG A 254 25.86 -2.49 -8.81
CA ARG A 254 24.46 -2.93 -8.82
C ARG A 254 23.60 -2.03 -7.92
N PRO A 255 22.29 -1.90 -8.19
CA PRO A 255 21.42 -0.97 -7.45
C PRO A 255 21.49 -1.12 -5.94
N LEU A 256 21.35 -2.34 -5.38
CA LEU A 256 21.37 -2.53 -3.92
C LEU A 256 22.74 -2.23 -3.30
N ALA A 257 23.84 -2.56 -3.98
CA ALA A 257 25.19 -2.25 -3.50
C ALA A 257 25.39 -0.72 -3.40
N PHE A 258 24.92 0.03 -4.39
CA PHE A 258 24.92 1.49 -4.35
C PHE A 258 24.08 2.03 -3.19
N MET A 259 22.86 1.56 -3.02
CA MET A 259 21.97 1.95 -1.91
C MET A 259 22.57 1.66 -0.54
N GLN A 260 23.27 0.53 -0.39
CA GLN A 260 23.98 0.18 0.85
C GLN A 260 25.05 1.22 1.22
N THR A 261 25.80 1.75 0.24
CA THR A 261 26.82 2.81 0.49
C THR A 261 26.22 4.11 0.99
N LEU A 262 24.93 4.33 0.75
CA LEU A 262 24.20 5.53 1.13
C LEU A 262 23.36 5.36 2.41
N GLY A 263 23.47 4.20 3.06
CA GLY A 263 22.72 3.91 4.28
C GLY A 263 21.28 3.46 4.06
N TRP A 264 20.94 2.98 2.86
CA TRP A 264 19.58 2.56 2.49
C TRP A 264 19.33 1.06 2.71
N VAL A 265 19.87 0.50 3.78
CA VAL A 265 19.57 -0.85 4.27
C VAL A 265 19.29 -0.81 5.75
N GLY A 266 18.34 -1.62 6.21
CA GLY A 266 17.94 -1.67 7.60
C GLY A 266 16.45 -1.98 7.78
N PRO A 267 16.00 -2.24 9.02
CA PRO A 267 14.61 -2.58 9.30
C PRO A 267 13.64 -1.40 9.11
N ASP A 268 14.17 -0.20 8.93
CA ASP A 268 13.45 1.05 8.62
C ASP A 268 13.29 1.30 7.11
N VAL A 269 13.79 0.40 6.25
CA VAL A 269 13.80 0.54 4.78
C VAL A 269 13.01 -0.59 4.13
N TRP A 270 12.21 -0.25 3.12
CA TRP A 270 11.65 -1.24 2.21
C TRP A 270 11.64 -0.74 0.76
N TYR A 271 11.75 -1.66 -0.18
CA TYR A 271 11.80 -1.40 -1.61
C TYR A 271 10.55 -1.88 -2.31
N ALA A 272 10.06 -1.15 -3.32
CA ALA A 272 9.06 -1.66 -4.24
C ALA A 272 9.72 -2.57 -5.29
N HIS A 273 8.98 -3.56 -5.74
CA HIS A 273 9.28 -4.54 -6.77
C HIS A 273 10.34 -5.59 -6.40
N GLY A 274 11.63 -5.23 -6.31
CA GLY A 274 12.70 -6.13 -5.90
C GLY A 274 12.85 -7.38 -6.77
N ILE A 275 12.64 -7.26 -8.09
CA ILE A 275 12.57 -8.37 -9.02
C ILE A 275 13.94 -8.97 -9.29
N HIS A 276 14.93 -8.12 -9.52
CA HIS A 276 16.25 -8.49 -10.03
C HIS A 276 17.33 -8.60 -8.94
N PHE A 277 16.95 -8.89 -7.69
CA PHE A 277 17.92 -9.21 -6.65
C PHE A 277 18.59 -10.57 -6.91
N ASN A 278 19.92 -10.63 -6.74
CA ASN A 278 20.69 -11.87 -6.76
C ASN A 278 20.71 -12.56 -5.37
N ASP A 279 21.38 -13.73 -5.28
CA ASP A 279 21.40 -14.51 -4.03
C ASP A 279 22.09 -13.78 -2.86
N GLU A 280 23.16 -13.03 -3.14
CA GLU A 280 23.89 -12.28 -2.12
C GLU A 280 23.08 -11.09 -1.63
N GLU A 281 22.37 -10.42 -2.56
CA GLU A 281 21.47 -9.31 -2.23
C GLU A 281 20.27 -9.78 -1.39
N LEU A 282 19.68 -10.94 -1.68
CA LEU A 282 18.62 -11.51 -0.85
C LEU A 282 19.09 -11.84 0.59
N LYS A 283 20.31 -12.35 0.73
CA LYS A 283 20.92 -12.58 2.07
C LYS A 283 21.11 -11.26 2.81
N LEU A 284 21.62 -10.23 2.14
CA LEU A 284 21.80 -8.90 2.74
C LEU A 284 20.45 -8.32 3.22
N LEU A 285 19.38 -8.42 2.41
CA LEU A 285 18.04 -7.98 2.82
C LEU A 285 17.56 -8.71 4.08
N ALA A 286 17.75 -10.03 4.15
CA ALA A 286 17.39 -10.84 5.32
C ALA A 286 18.20 -10.46 6.58
N GLU A 287 19.51 -10.32 6.45
CA GLU A 287 20.43 -9.98 7.56
C GLU A 287 20.17 -8.58 8.11
N THR A 288 19.85 -7.63 7.25
CA THR A 288 19.57 -6.23 7.65
C THR A 288 18.11 -6.00 8.05
N GLY A 289 17.21 -6.94 7.76
CA GLY A 289 15.78 -6.76 7.95
C GLY A 289 15.14 -5.77 6.97
N THR A 290 15.81 -5.46 5.86
CA THR A 290 15.30 -4.60 4.78
C THR A 290 14.15 -5.30 4.07
N GLY A 291 13.03 -4.60 3.87
CA GLY A 291 11.82 -5.19 3.33
C GLY A 291 11.63 -5.03 1.83
N VAL A 292 10.69 -5.80 1.28
CA VAL A 292 10.29 -5.74 -0.14
C VAL A 292 8.76 -5.71 -0.24
N CYS A 293 8.24 -4.78 -1.03
CA CYS A 293 6.83 -4.75 -1.43
C CYS A 293 6.68 -5.44 -2.79
N HIS A 294 5.91 -6.53 -2.82
CA HIS A 294 5.58 -7.23 -4.07
C HIS A 294 4.40 -6.55 -4.77
N CYS A 295 4.55 -6.23 -6.06
CA CYS A 295 3.53 -5.59 -6.89
C CYS A 295 3.26 -6.44 -8.14
N PRO A 296 2.60 -7.62 -8.01
CA PRO A 296 2.58 -8.62 -9.08
C PRO A 296 1.90 -8.15 -10.36
N ALA A 297 0.76 -7.47 -10.30
CA ALA A 297 0.05 -7.01 -11.49
C ALA A 297 0.84 -5.98 -12.28
N SER A 298 1.42 -4.98 -11.60
CA SER A 298 2.27 -3.97 -12.22
C SER A 298 3.52 -4.61 -12.86
N ASN A 299 4.20 -5.51 -12.14
CA ASN A 299 5.37 -6.22 -12.65
C ASN A 299 5.06 -7.01 -13.93
N MET A 300 3.87 -7.61 -14.00
CA MET A 300 3.40 -8.34 -15.19
C MET A 300 3.06 -7.38 -16.32
N LYS A 301 2.32 -6.31 -16.05
CA LYS A 301 1.89 -5.35 -17.08
C LYS A 301 3.06 -4.62 -17.74
N LEU A 302 4.04 -4.19 -16.95
CA LEU A 302 5.24 -3.52 -17.44
C LEU A 302 6.33 -4.50 -17.95
N ALA A 303 6.03 -5.79 -17.93
CA ALA A 303 6.97 -6.87 -18.31
C ALA A 303 8.30 -6.82 -17.53
N SER A 304 8.28 -6.28 -16.29
CA SER A 304 9.47 -6.12 -15.45
C SER A 304 10.06 -7.45 -14.99
N GLY A 305 9.22 -8.48 -14.80
CA GLY A 305 9.62 -9.83 -14.42
C GLY A 305 8.88 -10.37 -13.19
N ILE A 306 9.39 -11.44 -12.59
CA ILE A 306 8.81 -12.12 -11.43
C ILE A 306 9.76 -12.01 -10.25
N ALA A 307 9.34 -11.33 -9.18
CA ALA A 307 10.12 -11.21 -7.96
C ALA A 307 10.29 -12.58 -7.26
N ARG A 308 11.43 -12.80 -6.62
CA ARG A 308 11.82 -14.06 -5.98
C ARG A 308 11.17 -14.24 -4.59
N ILE A 309 9.85 -14.05 -4.51
CA ILE A 309 9.10 -14.09 -3.24
C ILE A 309 9.28 -15.42 -2.47
N PRO A 310 9.26 -16.61 -3.11
CA PRO A 310 9.50 -17.86 -2.39
C PRO A 310 10.88 -17.89 -1.69
N ASP A 311 11.92 -17.39 -2.35
CA ASP A 311 13.27 -17.34 -1.79
C ASP A 311 13.36 -16.30 -0.66
N MET A 312 12.75 -15.12 -0.86
CA MET A 312 12.68 -14.08 0.18
C MET A 312 12.04 -14.60 1.46
N LEU A 313 10.91 -15.30 1.35
CA LEU A 313 10.22 -15.88 2.51
C LEU A 313 11.06 -16.96 3.21
N LYS A 314 11.74 -17.84 2.44
CA LYS A 314 12.65 -18.85 2.99
C LYS A 314 13.81 -18.25 3.77
N LEU A 315 14.34 -17.11 3.31
CA LEU A 315 15.43 -16.39 3.96
C LEU A 315 14.98 -15.50 5.12
N GLY A 316 13.67 -15.26 5.27
CA GLY A 316 13.12 -14.39 6.31
C GLY A 316 13.14 -12.89 5.96
N VAL A 317 13.32 -12.53 4.68
CA VAL A 317 13.16 -11.15 4.20
C VAL A 317 11.73 -10.69 4.50
N PRO A 318 11.52 -9.51 5.10
CA PRO A 318 10.19 -8.94 5.27
C PRO A 318 9.54 -8.65 3.92
N VAL A 319 8.36 -9.24 3.67
CA VAL A 319 7.61 -9.03 2.42
C VAL A 319 6.23 -8.49 2.72
N GLY A 320 5.83 -7.45 1.99
CA GLY A 320 4.48 -6.90 1.93
C GLY A 320 3.90 -6.95 0.52
N LEU A 321 2.66 -6.51 0.37
CA LEU A 321 1.95 -6.46 -0.90
C LEU A 321 1.54 -5.02 -1.23
N GLY A 322 1.58 -4.64 -2.48
CA GLY A 322 1.14 -3.35 -2.98
C GLY A 322 0.52 -3.44 -4.36
N VAL A 323 -0.45 -2.57 -4.62
CA VAL A 323 -1.10 -2.49 -5.94
C VAL A 323 -0.26 -1.72 -6.95
N ASP A 324 0.69 -0.89 -6.48
CA ASP A 324 1.42 0.08 -7.31
C ASP A 324 0.49 1.18 -7.88
N GLY A 325 0.99 2.00 -8.78
CA GLY A 325 0.20 3.04 -9.43
C GLY A 325 -0.88 2.48 -10.36
N SER A 326 -2.04 3.13 -10.36
CA SER A 326 -3.15 2.70 -11.22
C SER A 326 -2.84 2.83 -12.72
N ALA A 327 -1.81 3.57 -13.12
CA ALA A 327 -1.37 3.61 -14.52
C ALA A 327 -0.57 2.36 -14.92
N SER A 328 0.04 1.65 -13.96
CA SER A 328 0.77 0.39 -14.20
C SER A 328 -0.02 -0.86 -13.82
N ASN A 329 -1.11 -0.72 -13.03
CA ASN A 329 -1.98 -1.83 -12.62
C ASN A 329 -3.34 -1.81 -13.32
N ASP A 330 -3.83 -0.61 -13.68
CA ASP A 330 -5.19 -0.29 -14.14
C ASP A 330 -6.30 -0.49 -13.08
N GLY A 331 -5.95 -0.85 -11.85
CA GLY A 331 -6.85 -1.00 -10.71
C GLY A 331 -6.23 -0.51 -9.41
N SER A 332 -7.04 -0.52 -8.34
CA SER A 332 -6.62 -0.27 -6.96
C SER A 332 -7.28 -1.30 -6.02
N SER A 333 -7.10 -2.60 -6.33
CA SER A 333 -7.68 -3.69 -5.57
C SER A 333 -6.60 -4.61 -5.01
N LEU A 334 -6.27 -4.47 -3.73
CA LEU A 334 -5.30 -5.37 -3.08
C LEU A 334 -5.84 -6.82 -2.98
N MET A 335 -7.16 -7.00 -3.06
CA MET A 335 -7.79 -8.33 -3.15
C MET A 335 -7.44 -9.04 -4.46
N GLU A 336 -7.34 -8.31 -5.56
CA GLU A 336 -6.91 -8.87 -6.84
C GLU A 336 -5.42 -9.21 -6.84
N GLU A 337 -4.59 -8.41 -6.16
CA GLU A 337 -3.17 -8.71 -5.99
C GLU A 337 -2.92 -10.03 -5.25
N LEU A 338 -3.75 -10.37 -4.25
CA LEU A 338 -3.66 -11.66 -3.56
C LEU A 338 -3.79 -12.84 -4.54
N ARG A 339 -4.79 -12.76 -5.41
CA ARG A 339 -5.03 -13.84 -6.39
C ARG A 339 -3.97 -13.84 -7.50
N THR A 340 -3.59 -12.68 -7.99
CA THR A 340 -2.56 -12.51 -9.00
C THR A 340 -1.23 -13.08 -8.51
N ALA A 341 -0.79 -12.70 -7.31
CA ALA A 341 0.42 -13.22 -6.68
C ALA A 341 0.39 -14.74 -6.54
N PHE A 342 -0.72 -15.30 -6.02
CA PHE A 342 -0.87 -16.75 -5.86
C PHE A 342 -0.72 -17.48 -7.20
N LEU A 343 -1.45 -17.07 -8.24
CA LEU A 343 -1.41 -17.72 -9.54
C LEU A 343 -0.06 -17.57 -10.24
N LEU A 344 0.54 -16.38 -10.18
CA LEU A 344 1.87 -16.11 -10.75
C LEU A 344 2.93 -17.04 -10.15
N HIS A 345 2.98 -17.14 -8.82
CA HIS A 345 3.98 -17.99 -8.16
C HIS A 345 3.67 -19.48 -8.29
N ARG A 346 2.38 -19.88 -8.35
CA ARG A 346 2.02 -21.28 -8.70
C ARG A 346 2.54 -21.66 -10.08
N LEU A 347 2.42 -20.78 -11.05
CA LEU A 347 2.94 -21.01 -12.41
C LEU A 347 4.49 -21.06 -12.41
N ASN A 348 5.13 -20.11 -11.75
CA ASN A 348 6.60 -19.95 -11.80
C ASN A 348 7.36 -20.96 -10.90
N SER A 349 6.81 -21.32 -9.74
CA SER A 349 7.53 -22.06 -8.69
C SER A 349 6.87 -23.40 -8.31
N SER A 350 5.79 -23.78 -8.96
CA SER A 350 5.09 -25.05 -8.75
C SER A 350 4.85 -25.35 -7.25
N ARG A 351 5.44 -26.44 -6.72
CA ARG A 351 5.25 -26.88 -5.33
C ARG A 351 5.93 -25.98 -4.31
N GLU A 352 6.92 -25.19 -4.71
CA GLU A 352 7.66 -24.25 -3.85
C GLU A 352 6.93 -22.90 -3.71
N ALA A 353 5.81 -22.71 -4.43
CA ALA A 353 5.02 -21.48 -4.34
C ALA A 353 4.40 -21.32 -2.95
N PRO A 354 4.36 -20.08 -2.42
CA PRO A 354 3.62 -19.77 -1.20
C PRO A 354 2.14 -20.17 -1.31
N SER A 355 1.55 -20.59 -0.19
CA SER A 355 0.13 -20.90 -0.12
C SER A 355 -0.74 -19.64 -0.22
N GLY A 356 -2.05 -19.83 -0.44
CA GLY A 356 -2.98 -18.69 -0.40
C GLY A 356 -2.98 -17.96 0.95
N TYR A 357 -2.75 -18.69 2.04
CA TYR A 357 -2.65 -18.10 3.36
C TYR A 357 -1.34 -17.32 3.56
N ASP A 358 -0.23 -17.75 2.97
CA ASP A 358 1.01 -16.99 3.03
C ASP A 358 0.86 -15.62 2.36
N PHE A 359 0.13 -15.54 1.24
CA PHE A 359 -0.17 -14.26 0.60
C PHE A 359 -1.09 -13.39 1.44
N LEU A 360 -2.08 -13.94 2.15
CA LEU A 360 -2.88 -13.18 3.11
C LEU A 360 -2.01 -12.61 4.24
N LYS A 361 -1.08 -13.41 4.77
CA LYS A 361 -0.11 -12.93 5.80
C LYS A 361 0.80 -11.82 5.26
N ILE A 362 1.24 -11.93 4.01
CA ILE A 362 2.02 -10.87 3.34
C ILE A 362 1.21 -9.58 3.27
N ALA A 363 -0.06 -9.63 2.85
CA ALA A 363 -0.93 -8.47 2.69
C ALA A 363 -1.45 -7.87 4.02
N THR A 364 -1.20 -8.52 5.14
CA THR A 364 -1.63 -8.09 6.47
C THR A 364 -0.43 -7.85 7.39
N ARG A 365 -0.01 -8.83 8.22
CA ARG A 365 1.10 -8.66 9.17
C ARG A 365 2.45 -8.39 8.50
N GLY A 366 2.71 -8.95 7.31
CA GLY A 366 3.91 -8.67 6.52
C GLY A 366 3.97 -7.21 6.09
N SER A 367 2.89 -6.70 5.51
CA SER A 367 2.73 -5.30 5.13
C SER A 367 2.81 -4.36 6.33
N ALA A 368 2.18 -4.70 7.47
CA ALA A 368 2.29 -3.93 8.71
C ALA A 368 3.76 -3.80 9.16
N ARG A 369 4.53 -4.89 9.09
CA ARG A 369 5.97 -4.88 9.40
C ARG A 369 6.76 -3.94 8.50
N LEU A 370 6.45 -3.87 7.18
CA LEU A 370 7.11 -2.92 6.27
C LEU A 370 6.83 -1.47 6.69
N LEU A 371 5.61 -1.18 7.13
CA LEU A 371 5.23 0.15 7.61
C LEU A 371 5.69 0.45 9.05
N GLY A 372 6.38 -0.51 9.72
CA GLY A 372 6.81 -0.35 11.11
C GLY A 372 5.66 -0.31 12.12
N ARG A 373 4.56 -0.97 11.80
CA ARG A 373 3.34 -1.02 12.62
C ARG A 373 3.20 -2.39 13.28
N ASP A 374 3.12 -2.38 14.59
CA ASP A 374 2.87 -3.56 15.43
C ASP A 374 1.45 -3.57 16.02
N ASP A 375 0.70 -2.51 15.79
CA ASP A 375 -0.66 -2.31 16.27
C ASP A 375 -1.76 -2.71 15.28
N ILE A 376 -1.43 -3.02 14.00
CA ILE A 376 -2.32 -3.45 12.93
C ILE A 376 -1.87 -4.77 12.29
N GLY A 377 -2.62 -5.28 11.32
CA GLY A 377 -2.25 -6.46 10.49
C GLY A 377 -2.63 -7.81 11.09
N SER A 378 -3.25 -7.85 12.27
CA SER A 378 -3.82 -9.06 12.86
C SER A 378 -5.01 -8.73 13.76
N LEU A 379 -5.92 -9.71 13.95
CA LEU A 379 -7.05 -9.59 14.86
C LEU A 379 -6.72 -10.27 16.20
N SER A 380 -6.20 -9.49 17.13
CA SER A 380 -5.87 -9.92 18.48
C SER A 380 -6.28 -8.86 19.50
N VAL A 381 -6.58 -9.28 20.71
CA VAL A 381 -6.87 -8.35 21.80
C VAL A 381 -5.68 -7.41 22.02
N GLY A 382 -5.95 -6.11 22.10
CA GLY A 382 -4.94 -5.06 22.23
C GLY A 382 -4.48 -4.45 20.91
N ARG A 383 -4.86 -5.00 19.76
CA ARG A 383 -4.58 -4.44 18.41
C ARG A 383 -5.70 -3.50 17.97
N CYS A 384 -5.41 -2.66 16.98
CA CYS A 384 -6.44 -1.85 16.33
C CYS A 384 -7.50 -2.73 15.68
N CYS A 385 -8.75 -2.29 15.76
CA CYS A 385 -9.87 -2.95 15.12
C CYS A 385 -9.96 -2.53 13.65
N ASP A 386 -9.06 -3.10 12.85
CA ASP A 386 -8.97 -2.94 11.40
C ASP A 386 -9.30 -4.30 10.77
N LEU A 387 -10.46 -4.42 10.13
CA LEU A 387 -10.95 -5.69 9.59
C LEU A 387 -11.90 -5.49 8.41
N PHE A 388 -12.17 -6.57 7.70
CA PHE A 388 -13.27 -6.63 6.73
C PHE A 388 -14.06 -7.93 6.86
N LEU A 389 -15.29 -7.89 6.36
CA LEU A 389 -16.26 -8.98 6.43
C LEU A 389 -16.82 -9.29 5.05
N ILE A 390 -16.98 -10.60 4.76
CA ILE A 390 -17.52 -11.10 3.50
C ILE A 390 -18.61 -12.13 3.80
N ASP A 391 -19.79 -11.98 3.20
CA ASP A 391 -20.88 -12.96 3.33
C ASP A 391 -20.51 -14.27 2.60
N SER A 392 -20.34 -15.34 3.36
CA SER A 392 -19.97 -16.67 2.82
C SER A 392 -21.07 -17.33 1.95
N ARG A 393 -22.28 -16.78 1.95
CA ARG A 393 -23.42 -17.26 1.13
C ARG A 393 -23.38 -16.73 -0.30
N ARG A 394 -22.45 -15.84 -0.63
CA ARG A 394 -22.26 -15.36 -2.01
C ARG A 394 -22.09 -16.53 -2.97
N LEU A 395 -22.69 -16.42 -4.16
CA LEU A 395 -22.70 -17.51 -5.15
C LEU A 395 -21.28 -17.99 -5.51
N GLU A 396 -20.35 -17.08 -5.64
CA GLU A 396 -18.95 -17.37 -5.98
C GLU A 396 -18.17 -18.07 -4.86
N LEU A 397 -18.69 -18.08 -3.63
CA LEU A 397 -18.09 -18.76 -2.48
C LEU A 397 -18.70 -20.13 -2.17
N VAL A 398 -19.75 -20.53 -2.90
CA VAL A 398 -20.36 -21.86 -2.71
C VAL A 398 -19.31 -22.93 -2.99
N GLY A 399 -19.09 -23.83 -2.01
CA GLY A 399 -18.08 -24.89 -2.09
C GLY A 399 -16.63 -24.42 -1.86
N ALA A 400 -16.40 -23.15 -1.49
CA ALA A 400 -15.06 -22.58 -1.35
C ALA A 400 -14.59 -22.36 0.10
N CYS A 401 -15.50 -22.35 1.07
CA CYS A 401 -15.20 -21.93 2.44
C CYS A 401 -14.66 -23.06 3.34
N TYR A 402 -14.19 -24.18 2.77
CA TYR A 402 -13.53 -25.26 3.53
C TYR A 402 -12.18 -24.84 4.11
N ASP A 403 -11.45 -24.00 3.37
CA ASP A 403 -10.23 -23.37 3.85
C ASP A 403 -10.40 -21.85 3.87
N PRO A 404 -10.88 -21.26 4.98
CA PRO A 404 -11.08 -19.82 5.08
C PRO A 404 -9.76 -19.03 5.04
N LYS A 405 -8.61 -19.64 5.35
CA LYS A 405 -7.32 -18.98 5.31
C LYS A 405 -6.86 -18.68 3.87
N ALA A 406 -7.14 -19.57 2.93
CA ALA A 406 -6.63 -19.47 1.57
C ALA A 406 -7.64 -18.90 0.56
N VAL A 407 -8.93 -18.86 0.88
CA VAL A 407 -10.01 -18.58 -0.07
C VAL A 407 -9.83 -17.26 -0.82
N LEU A 408 -9.31 -16.23 -0.16
CA LEU A 408 -9.09 -14.90 -0.77
C LEU A 408 -8.10 -14.95 -1.94
N ALA A 409 -7.03 -15.71 -1.81
CA ALA A 409 -6.01 -15.83 -2.83
C ALA A 409 -6.32 -16.94 -3.86
N THR A 410 -6.99 -18.02 -3.46
CA THR A 410 -7.26 -19.16 -4.36
C THR A 410 -8.52 -18.97 -5.18
N VAL A 411 -9.65 -18.66 -4.56
CA VAL A 411 -10.93 -18.39 -5.24
C VAL A 411 -11.02 -16.93 -5.66
N GLY A 412 -10.61 -16.04 -4.76
CA GLY A 412 -10.73 -14.60 -4.91
C GLY A 412 -12.13 -14.09 -4.59
N VAL A 413 -12.24 -12.80 -4.37
CA VAL A 413 -13.51 -12.10 -4.16
C VAL A 413 -13.65 -11.04 -5.25
N ARG A 414 -14.69 -11.17 -6.07
CA ARG A 414 -14.96 -10.29 -7.21
C ARG A 414 -16.02 -9.28 -6.83
N GLY A 415 -15.65 -8.12 -6.48
CA GLY A 415 -16.56 -7.07 -6.07
C GLY A 415 -16.34 -6.63 -4.62
N PRO A 416 -17.08 -5.62 -4.16
CA PRO A 416 -16.88 -5.05 -2.84
C PRO A 416 -17.10 -6.09 -1.73
N VAL A 417 -16.32 -5.97 -0.65
CA VAL A 417 -16.60 -6.67 0.61
C VAL A 417 -17.86 -6.09 1.25
N ASP A 418 -18.52 -6.85 2.14
CA ASP A 418 -19.76 -6.39 2.75
C ASP A 418 -19.51 -5.25 3.74
N TYR A 419 -18.46 -5.38 4.56
CA TYR A 419 -18.08 -4.36 5.53
C TYR A 419 -16.56 -4.20 5.58
N THR A 420 -16.10 -2.96 5.72
CA THR A 420 -14.74 -2.63 6.12
C THR A 420 -14.79 -1.78 7.39
N VAL A 421 -13.98 -2.12 8.36
CA VAL A 421 -13.86 -1.43 9.63
C VAL A 421 -12.43 -0.92 9.78
N VAL A 422 -12.27 0.37 10.02
CA VAL A 422 -10.98 1.03 10.26
C VAL A 422 -11.02 1.69 11.62
N ASN A 423 -10.07 1.35 12.48
CA ASN A 423 -9.99 1.88 13.84
C ASN A 423 -11.32 1.80 14.59
N GLY A 424 -12.02 0.64 14.48
CA GLY A 424 -13.31 0.38 15.12
C GLY A 424 -14.52 1.09 14.49
N ARG A 425 -14.36 1.77 13.35
CA ARG A 425 -15.44 2.46 12.63
C ARG A 425 -15.77 1.77 11.33
N ILE A 426 -17.05 1.52 11.07
CA ILE A 426 -17.51 0.99 9.79
C ILE A 426 -17.33 2.08 8.74
N THR A 427 -16.45 1.84 7.78
CA THR A 427 -16.12 2.75 6.67
C THR A 427 -16.65 2.27 5.33
N VAL A 428 -16.91 0.96 5.19
CA VAL A 428 -17.70 0.37 4.10
C VAL A 428 -18.85 -0.41 4.73
N ARG A 429 -20.06 -0.18 4.24
CA ARG A 429 -21.30 -0.85 4.68
C ARG A 429 -22.04 -1.36 3.45
N GLU A 430 -22.32 -2.66 3.42
CA GLU A 430 -23.03 -3.32 2.31
C GLU A 430 -22.39 -2.99 0.95
N GLY A 431 -21.05 -3.00 0.91
CA GLY A 431 -20.28 -2.75 -0.30
C GLY A 431 -20.18 -1.27 -0.73
N ARG A 432 -20.67 -0.32 0.05
CA ARG A 432 -20.63 1.11 -0.23
C ARG A 432 -19.81 1.88 0.81
N LEU A 433 -19.12 2.92 0.36
CA LEU A 433 -18.40 3.83 1.26
C LEU A 433 -19.41 4.57 2.16
N ALA A 434 -19.19 4.51 3.47
CA ALA A 434 -20.14 5.02 4.45
C ALA A 434 -20.01 6.53 4.72
N ARG A 435 -18.91 7.17 4.27
CA ARG A 435 -18.58 8.54 4.67
C ARG A 435 -18.62 9.56 3.54
N ILE A 436 -18.72 9.11 2.30
CA ILE A 436 -18.84 9.97 1.11
C ILE A 436 -20.00 9.53 0.22
N ASP A 437 -20.49 10.43 -0.60
CA ASP A 437 -21.41 10.13 -1.70
C ASP A 437 -20.58 9.66 -2.91
N GLU A 438 -20.56 8.33 -3.15
CA GLU A 438 -19.78 7.73 -4.24
C GLU A 438 -20.17 8.28 -5.62
N GLU A 439 -21.46 8.50 -5.87
CA GLU A 439 -21.94 8.98 -7.17
C GLU A 439 -21.56 10.46 -7.39
N ALA A 440 -21.66 11.29 -6.36
CA ALA A 440 -21.25 12.69 -6.45
C ALA A 440 -19.72 12.80 -6.63
N THR A 441 -18.94 12.05 -5.83
CA THR A 441 -17.48 12.00 -5.95
C THR A 441 -17.06 11.52 -7.33
N ALA A 442 -17.69 10.47 -7.87
CA ALA A 442 -17.36 9.94 -9.20
C ALA A 442 -17.70 10.93 -10.33
N ARG A 443 -18.76 11.74 -10.17
CA ARG A 443 -19.09 12.80 -11.15
C ARG A 443 -18.03 13.91 -11.12
N GLU A 444 -17.68 14.39 -9.94
CA GLU A 444 -16.66 15.42 -9.77
C GLU A 444 -15.29 14.94 -10.29
N ALA A 445 -14.90 13.71 -9.93
CA ALA A 445 -13.65 13.11 -10.38
C ALA A 445 -13.56 13.00 -11.91
N ARG A 446 -14.65 12.65 -12.59
CA ARG A 446 -14.67 12.61 -14.07
C ARG A 446 -14.41 13.97 -14.68
N MET A 447 -15.10 15.02 -14.20
CA MET A 447 -14.90 16.38 -14.72
C MET A 447 -13.46 16.87 -14.57
N VAL A 448 -12.86 16.60 -13.40
CA VAL A 448 -11.45 16.97 -13.16
C VAL A 448 -10.51 16.11 -14.00
N CYS A 449 -10.76 14.81 -14.13
CA CYS A 449 -9.98 13.89 -14.96
C CYS A 449 -9.99 14.30 -16.44
N GLU A 450 -11.16 14.62 -17.01
CA GLU A 450 -11.30 15.09 -18.40
C GLU A 450 -10.48 16.38 -18.63
N LYS A 451 -10.62 17.35 -17.73
CA LYS A 451 -9.83 18.59 -17.79
C LYS A 451 -8.32 18.31 -17.69
N TYR A 452 -7.92 17.43 -16.76
CA TYR A 452 -6.52 17.06 -16.53
C TYR A 452 -5.87 16.38 -17.74
N LEU A 453 -6.63 15.51 -18.43
CA LEU A 453 -6.17 14.82 -19.63
C LEU A 453 -6.30 15.66 -20.92
N GLY A 454 -6.85 16.87 -20.84
CA GLY A 454 -7.05 17.77 -21.99
C GLY A 454 -8.19 17.32 -22.92
N GLN A 455 -9.22 16.62 -22.38
CA GLN A 455 -10.39 16.14 -23.10
C GLN A 455 -11.61 17.03 -22.87
#